data_1a55434496b4afecf6c94d45cb441586
#
_entry.id   1a55434496b4afecf6c94d45cb441586
#
_cell.length_a   1.000
_cell.length_b   1.000
_cell.length_c   1.000
_cell.angle_alpha   90.00
_cell.angle_beta   90.00
_cell.angle_gamma   90.00
#
_symmetry.space_group_name_H-M   'P 1'
#
loop_
_entity.id
_entity.type
_entity.pdbx_description
1 polymer ?
#
loop_
_entity_poly.entity_id
_entity_poly.type
_entity_poly.pdbx_seq_one_letter_code
_entity_poly.pdbx_strand_id
1 'polypeptide(L)'
;TVDKDGDIRIEAQLRKGKIFLYLNLTGDSLHRRGYRLQPGKAPLKENLAAAILIRAGWPALAKAGKHLIDPMCGSGTILIEAGQMAADVAPGLNRQRWGFDRWHQHDRKTWLAEVEAARIRRTEGLAAMTSRLYGFDIDGDQLNAATKNLERSGLAGKALCASA
;
A
#
# COMPACT_ATOMS: atom_id res chain seq x y z
N THR A 1 -29.17 -7.98 12.19
CA THR A 1 -29.27 -7.65 10.75
C THR A 1 -28.04 -6.83 10.42
N VAL A 2 -27.19 -7.31 9.54
CA VAL A 2 -26.03 -6.54 9.05
C VAL A 2 -26.52 -5.82 7.81
N ASP A 3 -26.70 -4.50 7.91
CA ASP A 3 -26.92 -3.67 6.74
C ASP A 3 -25.57 -3.51 6.01
N LYS A 4 -25.49 -4.04 4.79
CA LYS A 4 -24.26 -3.98 3.97
C LYS A 4 -24.01 -2.59 3.39
N ASP A 5 -25.01 -1.73 3.39
CA ASP A 5 -24.98 -0.38 2.82
C ASP A 5 -25.04 0.72 3.89
N GLY A 6 -24.84 0.38 5.16
CA GLY A 6 -24.78 1.34 6.26
C GLY A 6 -23.66 2.36 6.09
N ASP A 7 -23.93 3.59 6.53
CA ASP A 7 -22.99 4.72 6.43
C ASP A 7 -21.72 4.51 7.26
N ILE A 8 -21.84 3.81 8.38
CA ILE A 8 -20.72 3.50 9.28
C ILE A 8 -20.85 2.05 9.75
N ARG A 9 -19.73 1.33 9.69
CA ARG A 9 -19.65 -0.04 10.19
C ARG A 9 -19.28 -0.04 11.68
N ILE A 10 -20.16 -0.63 12.50
CA ILE A 10 -19.92 -0.85 13.93
C ILE A 10 -19.60 -2.33 14.13
N GLU A 11 -18.51 -2.63 14.82
CA GLU A 11 -18.10 -3.98 15.19
C GLU A 11 -18.28 -4.17 16.70
N ALA A 12 -18.96 -5.25 17.12
CA ALA A 12 -19.13 -5.60 18.52
C ALA A 12 -18.33 -6.87 18.84
N GLN A 13 -17.53 -6.83 19.90
CA GLN A 13 -16.77 -7.98 20.38
C GLN A 13 -17.15 -8.30 21.82
N LEU A 14 -17.49 -9.54 22.10
CA LEU A 14 -17.70 -10.05 23.47
C LEU A 14 -16.39 -10.68 23.97
N ARG A 15 -15.81 -10.12 25.03
CA ARG A 15 -14.59 -10.65 25.67
C ARG A 15 -14.76 -10.63 27.19
N LYS A 16 -14.58 -11.79 27.83
CA LYS A 16 -14.66 -11.94 29.31
C LYS A 16 -15.90 -11.27 29.91
N GLY A 17 -17.07 -11.49 29.33
CA GLY A 17 -18.34 -10.94 29.79
C GLY A 17 -18.56 -9.44 29.55
N LYS A 18 -17.65 -8.77 28.83
CA LYS A 18 -17.75 -7.34 28.46
C LYS A 18 -17.97 -7.23 26.96
N ILE A 19 -18.80 -6.27 26.55
CA ILE A 19 -19.04 -5.92 25.15
C ILE A 19 -18.18 -4.70 24.81
N PHE A 20 -17.37 -4.83 23.77
CA PHE A 20 -16.58 -3.74 23.20
C PHE A 20 -17.20 -3.35 21.85
N LEU A 21 -17.48 -2.06 21.69
CA LEU A 21 -17.98 -1.50 20.45
C LEU A 21 -16.86 -0.72 19.75
N TYR A 22 -16.66 -1.00 18.47
CA TYR A 22 -15.65 -0.34 17.64
C TYR A 22 -16.30 0.30 16.44
N LEU A 23 -15.88 1.52 16.10
CA LEU A 23 -16.19 2.16 14.83
C LEU A 23 -15.12 1.79 13.80
N ASN A 24 -15.53 1.21 12.68
CA ASN A 24 -14.61 0.91 11.59
C ASN A 24 -14.44 2.14 10.69
N LEU A 25 -13.46 2.97 11.01
CA LEU A 25 -13.15 4.19 10.27
C LEU A 25 -12.35 3.92 8.99
N THR A 26 -11.79 2.72 8.83
CA THR A 26 -10.98 2.39 7.64
C THR A 26 -11.82 1.86 6.48
N GLY A 27 -12.97 1.26 6.74
CA GLY A 27 -13.77 0.57 5.72
C GLY A 27 -13.10 -0.72 5.27
N ASP A 28 -12.67 -0.80 4.02
CA ASP A 28 -11.95 -1.95 3.49
C ASP A 28 -10.59 -2.14 4.16
N SER A 29 -10.09 -3.39 4.12
CA SER A 29 -8.80 -3.75 4.72
C SER A 29 -7.66 -2.87 4.19
N LEU A 30 -6.82 -2.37 5.11
CA LEU A 30 -5.72 -1.42 4.79
C LEU A 30 -4.62 -2.02 3.90
N HIS A 31 -4.51 -3.35 3.80
CA HIS A 31 -3.56 -3.97 2.89
C HIS A 31 -3.93 -3.76 1.41
N ARG A 32 -5.19 -3.44 1.10
CA ARG A 32 -5.62 -3.13 -0.27
C ARG A 32 -5.16 -1.74 -0.67
N ARG A 33 -4.00 -1.65 -1.36
CA ARG A 33 -3.41 -0.38 -1.82
C ARG A 33 -4.00 0.12 -3.15
N GLY A 34 -4.70 -0.74 -3.89
CA GLY A 34 -5.32 -0.39 -5.18
C GLY A 34 -4.49 -0.69 -6.43
N TYR A 35 -3.21 -1.03 -6.31
CA TYR A 35 -2.39 -1.34 -7.48
C TYR A 35 -2.56 -2.77 -8.00
N ARG A 36 -2.97 -3.72 -7.14
CA ARG A 36 -3.18 -5.12 -7.52
C ARG A 36 -4.62 -5.33 -7.96
N LEU A 37 -4.83 -5.61 -9.25
CA LEU A 37 -6.19 -5.88 -9.79
C LEU A 37 -6.57 -7.36 -9.74
N GLN A 38 -5.59 -8.27 -9.84
CA GLN A 38 -5.84 -9.71 -9.80
C GLN A 38 -5.10 -10.33 -8.62
N PRO A 39 -5.78 -11.10 -7.76
CA PRO A 39 -5.12 -11.87 -6.74
C PRO A 39 -4.31 -13.00 -7.40
N GLY A 40 -3.01 -13.04 -7.15
CA GLY A 40 -2.19 -14.21 -7.48
C GLY A 40 -2.56 -15.43 -6.62
N LYS A 41 -1.97 -16.60 -6.89
CA LYS A 41 -2.27 -17.86 -6.17
C LYS A 41 -2.03 -17.78 -4.65
N ALA A 42 -1.09 -16.96 -4.17
CA ALA A 42 -0.82 -16.71 -2.74
C ALA A 42 -0.02 -15.40 -2.56
N PRO A 43 -0.62 -14.23 -2.81
CA PRO A 43 0.13 -13.00 -2.75
C PRO A 43 0.50 -12.62 -1.32
N LEU A 44 1.73 -12.17 -1.11
CA LEU A 44 2.13 -11.51 0.12
C LEU A 44 1.22 -10.29 0.34
N LYS A 45 0.65 -10.14 1.55
CA LYS A 45 -0.15 -8.96 1.88
C LYS A 45 0.76 -7.74 1.94
N GLU A 46 0.29 -6.62 1.42
CA GLU A 46 1.03 -5.37 1.31
C GLU A 46 1.50 -4.85 2.67
N ASN A 47 0.66 -4.90 3.69
CA ASN A 47 1.03 -4.51 5.05
C ASN A 47 2.09 -5.43 5.69
N LEU A 48 2.14 -6.71 5.32
CA LEU A 48 3.18 -7.62 5.77
C LEU A 48 4.50 -7.32 5.05
N ALA A 49 4.49 -7.08 3.75
CA ALA A 49 5.66 -6.63 3.00
C ALA A 49 6.22 -5.33 3.60
N ALA A 50 5.35 -4.36 3.90
CA ALA A 50 5.73 -3.12 4.57
C ALA A 50 6.38 -3.37 5.94
N ALA A 51 5.83 -4.26 6.76
CA ALA A 51 6.40 -4.61 8.06
C ALA A 51 7.78 -5.26 7.94
N ILE A 52 7.98 -6.16 6.95
CA ILE A 52 9.28 -6.79 6.64
C ILE A 52 10.31 -5.70 6.28
N LEU A 53 9.96 -4.78 5.38
CA LEU A 53 10.84 -3.70 4.94
C LEU A 53 11.22 -2.76 6.08
N ILE A 54 10.27 -2.39 6.95
CA ILE A 54 10.55 -1.57 8.14
C ILE A 54 11.50 -2.34 9.08
N ARG A 55 11.25 -3.61 9.32
CA ARG A 55 12.09 -4.46 10.17
C ARG A 55 13.50 -4.62 9.61
N ALA A 56 13.65 -4.65 8.29
CA ALA A 56 14.95 -4.68 7.59
C ALA A 56 15.67 -3.32 7.56
N GLY A 57 15.07 -2.25 8.10
CA GLY A 57 15.66 -0.91 8.10
C GLY A 57 15.59 -0.19 6.75
N TRP A 58 14.76 -0.67 5.82
CA TRP A 58 14.66 -0.11 4.47
C TRP A 58 14.43 1.40 4.42
N PRO A 59 13.58 2.04 5.25
CA PRO A 59 13.40 3.50 5.18
C PRO A 59 14.70 4.29 5.35
N ALA A 60 15.59 3.86 6.21
CA ALA A 60 16.91 4.50 6.40
C ALA A 60 17.86 4.21 5.23
N LEU A 61 17.86 2.97 4.75
CA LEU A 61 18.66 2.56 3.58
C LEU A 61 18.24 3.30 2.31
N ALA A 62 16.95 3.46 2.08
CA ALA A 62 16.41 4.20 0.95
C ALA A 62 16.83 5.68 0.98
N LYS A 63 16.75 6.34 2.15
CA LYS A 63 17.24 7.71 2.34
C LYS A 63 18.75 7.84 2.07
N ALA A 64 19.52 6.79 2.33
CA ALA A 64 20.95 6.72 2.02
C ALA A 64 21.22 6.32 0.56
N GLY A 65 20.21 6.29 -0.32
CA GLY A 65 20.34 5.98 -1.74
C GLY A 65 20.68 4.53 -2.04
N LYS A 66 20.50 3.61 -1.08
CA LYS A 66 20.75 2.18 -1.28
C LYS A 66 19.70 1.56 -2.20
N HIS A 67 20.09 0.50 -2.90
CA HIS A 67 19.23 -0.25 -3.80
C HIS A 67 18.63 -1.47 -3.09
N LEU A 68 17.49 -1.95 -3.60
CA LEU A 68 16.84 -3.16 -3.10
C LEU A 68 16.81 -4.21 -4.21
N ILE A 69 17.12 -5.46 -3.85
CA ILE A 69 17.04 -6.62 -4.74
C ILE A 69 16.07 -7.63 -4.10
N ASP A 70 15.08 -8.07 -4.87
CA ASP A 70 14.17 -9.15 -4.52
C ASP A 70 14.36 -10.29 -5.54
N PRO A 71 15.05 -11.38 -5.16
CA PRO A 71 15.42 -12.47 -6.09
C PRO A 71 14.23 -13.40 -6.43
N MET A 72 13.10 -13.27 -5.75
CA MET A 72 11.86 -14.04 -5.99
C MET A 72 10.63 -13.12 -5.86
N CYS A 73 10.57 -12.10 -6.70
CA CYS A 73 9.69 -10.96 -6.49
C CYS A 73 8.19 -11.27 -6.71
N GLY A 74 7.87 -12.37 -7.36
CA GLY A 74 6.50 -12.70 -7.71
C GLY A 74 5.82 -11.54 -8.43
N SER A 75 4.65 -11.13 -7.98
CA SER A 75 3.91 -9.97 -8.53
C SER A 75 4.42 -8.60 -8.03
N GLY A 76 5.61 -8.52 -7.45
CA GLY A 76 6.31 -7.27 -7.11
C GLY A 76 5.88 -6.60 -5.81
N THR A 77 5.26 -7.30 -4.86
CA THR A 77 4.72 -6.67 -3.65
C THR A 77 5.79 -5.98 -2.81
N ILE A 78 6.92 -6.65 -2.55
CA ILE A 78 8.03 -6.07 -1.77
C ILE A 78 8.63 -4.87 -2.52
N LEU A 79 8.82 -4.98 -3.84
CA LEU A 79 9.35 -3.89 -4.66
C LEU A 79 8.45 -2.64 -4.59
N ILE A 80 7.13 -2.83 -4.70
CA ILE A 80 6.18 -1.73 -4.69
C ILE A 80 6.12 -1.05 -3.33
N GLU A 81 6.01 -1.81 -2.23
CA GLU A 81 6.01 -1.23 -0.88
C GLU A 81 7.36 -0.54 -0.59
N ALA A 82 8.49 -1.11 -1.05
CA ALA A 82 9.80 -0.48 -0.92
C ALA A 82 9.88 0.84 -1.69
N GLY A 83 9.39 0.88 -2.91
CA GLY A 83 9.37 2.09 -3.74
C GLY A 83 8.46 3.17 -3.16
N GLN A 84 7.29 2.79 -2.67
CA GLN A 84 6.38 3.72 -2.00
C GLN A 84 6.99 4.32 -0.74
N MET A 85 7.70 3.53 0.08
CA MET A 85 8.43 4.03 1.24
C MET A 85 9.58 4.97 0.85
N ALA A 86 10.36 4.61 -0.19
CA ALA A 86 11.47 5.42 -0.66
C ALA A 86 11.03 6.77 -1.22
N ALA A 87 9.83 6.83 -1.82
CA ALA A 87 9.24 8.03 -2.42
C ALA A 87 8.22 8.74 -1.51
N ASP A 88 8.14 8.40 -0.23
CA ASP A 88 7.17 8.97 0.75
C ASP A 88 5.72 8.97 0.24
N VAL A 89 5.31 7.90 -0.44
CA VAL A 89 3.94 7.74 -0.92
C VAL A 89 3.04 7.22 0.19
N ALA A 90 1.99 7.97 0.52
CA ALA A 90 1.00 7.53 1.49
C ALA A 90 0.27 6.27 1.00
N PRO A 91 0.29 5.15 1.77
CA PRO A 91 -0.23 3.85 1.30
C PRO A 91 -1.74 3.83 1.01
N GLY A 92 -2.48 4.82 1.54
CA GLY A 92 -3.92 4.99 1.31
C GLY A 92 -4.28 5.92 0.16
N LEU A 93 -3.31 6.55 -0.52
CA LEU A 93 -3.56 7.64 -1.47
C LEU A 93 -4.43 7.23 -2.67
N ASN A 94 -4.37 5.98 -3.10
CA ASN A 94 -5.17 5.46 -4.22
C ASN A 94 -6.51 4.85 -3.77
N ARG A 95 -6.87 4.92 -2.48
CA ARG A 95 -8.15 4.41 -2.01
C ARG A 95 -9.28 5.33 -2.43
N GLN A 96 -10.37 4.73 -2.93
CA GLN A 96 -11.54 5.45 -3.40
C GLN A 96 -12.55 5.76 -2.28
N ARG A 97 -12.54 4.97 -1.20
CA ARG A 97 -13.53 5.04 -0.13
C ARG A 97 -12.88 4.75 1.22
N TRP A 98 -13.31 5.49 2.23
CA TRP A 98 -12.93 5.29 3.62
C TRP A 98 -14.18 5.06 4.47
N GLY A 99 -14.05 4.33 5.58
CA GLY A 99 -15.16 4.05 6.47
C GLY A 99 -15.75 5.30 7.12
N PHE A 100 -15.00 6.38 7.21
CA PHE A 100 -15.44 7.66 7.77
C PHE A 100 -16.06 8.63 6.75
N ASP A 101 -16.07 8.33 5.46
CA ASP A 101 -16.53 9.27 4.41
C ASP A 101 -17.95 9.79 4.64
N ARG A 102 -18.81 8.94 5.23
CA ARG A 102 -20.20 9.26 5.53
C ARG A 102 -20.45 9.57 7.01
N TRP A 103 -19.39 9.70 7.81
CA TRP A 103 -19.54 10.04 9.20
C TRP A 103 -19.95 11.51 9.34
N HIS A 104 -21.00 11.77 10.11
CA HIS A 104 -21.57 13.12 10.33
C HIS A 104 -20.52 14.17 10.78
N GLN A 105 -19.54 13.77 11.57
CA GLN A 105 -18.47 14.65 12.05
C GLN A 105 -17.24 14.68 11.13
N HIS A 106 -17.32 14.09 9.92
CA HIS A 106 -16.21 14.10 8.98
C HIS A 106 -15.98 15.49 8.41
N ASP A 107 -14.85 16.10 8.70
CA ASP A 107 -14.39 17.34 8.07
C ASP A 107 -13.78 17.06 6.70
N ARG A 108 -14.63 17.10 5.69
CA ARG A 108 -14.22 16.87 4.30
C ARG A 108 -13.16 17.87 3.81
N LYS A 109 -13.19 19.11 4.30
CA LYS A 109 -12.24 20.16 3.88
C LYS A 109 -10.84 19.83 4.38
N THR A 110 -10.71 19.53 5.66
CA THR A 110 -9.44 19.08 6.25
C THR A 110 -8.94 17.80 5.59
N TRP A 111 -9.84 16.82 5.35
CA TRP A 111 -9.45 15.58 4.67
C TRP A 111 -8.89 15.81 3.25
N LEU A 112 -9.53 16.65 2.45
CA LEU A 112 -9.05 16.96 1.10
C LEU A 112 -7.70 17.68 1.13
N ALA A 113 -7.45 18.55 2.10
CA ALA A 113 -6.15 19.20 2.29
C ALA A 113 -5.04 18.17 2.61
N GLU A 114 -5.31 17.17 3.47
CA GLU A 114 -4.38 16.08 3.78
C GLU A 114 -4.11 15.20 2.56
N VAL A 115 -5.13 14.88 1.76
CA VAL A 115 -4.96 14.13 0.52
C VAL A 115 -4.09 14.90 -0.47
N GLU A 116 -4.30 16.21 -0.60
CA GLU A 116 -3.47 17.04 -1.50
C GLU A 116 -2.02 17.15 -1.02
N ALA A 117 -1.80 17.33 0.27
CA ALA A 117 -0.46 17.30 0.86
C ALA A 117 0.24 15.95 0.59
N ALA A 118 -0.50 14.83 0.67
CA ALA A 118 0.05 13.51 0.35
C ALA A 118 0.38 13.35 -1.15
N ARG A 119 -0.38 13.97 -2.05
CA ARG A 119 -0.09 13.99 -3.50
C ARG A 119 1.18 14.79 -3.82
N ILE A 120 1.35 15.93 -3.18
CA ILE A 120 2.56 16.76 -3.31
C ILE A 120 3.78 15.96 -2.86
N ARG A 121 3.75 15.37 -1.65
CA ARG A 121 4.83 14.52 -1.13
C ARG A 121 5.18 13.37 -2.08
N ARG A 122 4.16 12.70 -2.65
CA ARG A 122 4.39 11.67 -3.66
C ARG A 122 5.16 12.19 -4.87
N THR A 123 4.76 13.34 -5.41
CA THR A 123 5.38 13.93 -6.60
C THR A 123 6.84 14.28 -6.31
N GLU A 124 7.09 14.96 -5.22
CA GLU A 124 8.44 15.36 -4.77
C GLU A 124 9.29 14.12 -4.44
N GLY A 125 8.75 13.17 -3.70
CA GLY A 125 9.44 11.94 -3.32
C GLY A 125 9.81 11.07 -4.52
N LEU A 126 8.93 10.91 -5.50
CA LEU A 126 9.25 10.22 -6.75
C LEU A 126 10.34 10.92 -7.55
N ALA A 127 10.34 12.25 -7.59
CA ALA A 127 11.39 13.03 -8.26
C ALA A 127 12.73 12.88 -7.55
N ALA A 128 12.74 12.94 -6.22
CA ALA A 128 13.94 12.87 -5.38
C ALA A 128 14.49 11.44 -5.20
N MET A 129 13.71 10.41 -5.52
CA MET A 129 14.08 9.01 -5.30
C MET A 129 15.31 8.61 -6.11
N THR A 130 16.42 8.33 -5.43
CA THR A 130 17.68 7.84 -6.01
C THR A 130 17.81 6.31 -5.95
N SER A 131 17.11 5.66 -5.02
CA SER A 131 17.09 4.21 -4.88
C SER A 131 16.53 3.53 -6.12
N ARG A 132 17.14 2.41 -6.52
CA ARG A 132 16.63 1.52 -7.58
C ARG A 132 16.17 0.22 -6.98
N LEU A 133 15.17 -0.38 -7.60
CA LEU A 133 14.55 -1.63 -7.18
C LEU A 133 14.76 -2.66 -8.27
N TYR A 134 15.23 -3.84 -7.91
CA TYR A 134 15.48 -4.93 -8.84
C TYR A 134 14.70 -6.15 -8.40
N GLY A 135 13.85 -6.68 -9.27
CA GLY A 135 13.05 -7.88 -9.03
C GLY A 135 13.43 -8.96 -10.00
N PHE A 136 13.60 -10.18 -9.50
CA PHE A 136 13.83 -11.35 -10.31
C PHE A 136 12.79 -12.41 -9.99
N ASP A 137 12.38 -13.17 -11.00
CA ASP A 137 11.53 -14.35 -10.83
C ASP A 137 11.74 -15.29 -12.02
N ILE A 138 11.54 -16.57 -11.81
CA ILE A 138 11.60 -17.57 -12.88
C ILE A 138 10.29 -17.61 -13.67
N ASP A 139 9.19 -17.18 -13.07
CA ASP A 139 7.85 -17.20 -13.67
C ASP A 139 7.59 -15.89 -14.44
N GLY A 140 7.57 -15.98 -15.77
CA GLY A 140 7.30 -14.85 -16.65
C GLY A 140 5.92 -14.20 -16.43
N ASP A 141 4.90 -14.98 -16.03
CA ASP A 141 3.57 -14.43 -15.73
C ASP A 141 3.60 -13.56 -14.47
N GLN A 142 4.41 -13.96 -13.48
CA GLN A 142 4.63 -13.14 -12.29
C GLN A 142 5.38 -11.85 -12.62
N LEU A 143 6.40 -11.90 -13.47
CA LEU A 143 7.12 -10.71 -13.94
C LEU A 143 6.22 -9.74 -14.71
N ASN A 144 5.35 -10.27 -15.57
CA ASN A 144 4.34 -9.46 -16.27
C ASN A 144 3.36 -8.80 -15.26
N ALA A 145 2.93 -9.54 -14.26
CA ALA A 145 2.08 -9.02 -13.20
C ALA A 145 2.81 -7.94 -12.37
N ALA A 146 4.09 -8.16 -12.01
CA ALA A 146 4.91 -7.21 -11.29
C ALA A 146 5.06 -5.89 -12.07
N THR A 147 5.36 -5.96 -13.36
CA THR A 147 5.49 -4.79 -14.24
C THR A 147 4.20 -3.97 -14.26
N LYS A 148 3.05 -4.60 -14.50
CA LYS A 148 1.74 -3.94 -14.49
C LYS A 148 1.40 -3.33 -13.12
N ASN A 149 1.76 -3.99 -12.03
CA ASN A 149 1.53 -3.48 -10.67
C ASN A 149 2.44 -2.28 -10.36
N LEU A 150 3.70 -2.30 -10.80
CA LEU A 150 4.63 -1.17 -10.71
C LEU A 150 4.14 0.05 -11.48
N GLU A 151 3.63 -0.13 -12.69
CA GLU A 151 3.01 0.94 -13.48
C GLU A 151 1.82 1.57 -12.74
N ARG A 152 0.89 0.75 -12.23
CA ARG A 152 -0.29 1.22 -11.49
C ARG A 152 0.06 1.90 -10.18
N SER A 153 1.14 1.47 -9.53
CA SER A 153 1.63 2.11 -8.31
C SER A 153 2.34 3.44 -8.55
N GLY A 154 2.62 3.77 -9.83
CA GLY A 154 3.34 4.97 -10.23
C GLY A 154 4.86 4.86 -10.09
N LEU A 155 5.38 3.63 -10.02
CA LEU A 155 6.81 3.34 -9.89
C LEU A 155 7.47 2.89 -11.21
N ALA A 156 6.79 3.10 -12.34
CA ALA A 156 7.37 2.85 -13.66
C ALA A 156 8.72 3.59 -13.79
N GLY A 157 9.75 2.90 -14.28
CA GLY A 157 11.10 3.44 -14.43
C GLY A 157 11.92 3.55 -13.11
N LYS A 158 11.35 3.23 -11.95
CA LYS A 158 12.07 3.15 -10.66
C LYS A 158 12.46 1.72 -10.28
N ALA A 159 11.84 0.73 -10.93
CA ALA A 159 12.13 -0.69 -10.75
C ALA A 159 12.40 -1.38 -12.08
N LEU A 160 13.24 -2.41 -12.05
CA LEU A 160 13.52 -3.33 -13.14
C LEU A 160 13.12 -4.74 -12.71
N CYS A 161 12.30 -5.41 -13.51
CA CYS A 161 11.98 -6.82 -13.33
C CYS A 161 12.57 -7.64 -14.48
N ALA A 162 13.25 -8.74 -14.17
CA ALA A 162 13.91 -9.60 -15.16
C ALA A 162 13.81 -11.07 -14.74
N SER A 163 13.94 -11.98 -15.71
CA SER A 163 14.06 -13.42 -15.44
C SER A 163 15.36 -13.71 -14.70
N ALA A 164 15.27 -14.59 -13.69
CA ALA A 164 16.41 -15.09 -12.93
C ALA A 164 17.18 -16.14 -13.74
#